data_9ce7dfab208733118ee29cbd4d1fd64c
#
_entry.id   9ce7dfab208733118ee29cbd4d1fd64c
#
_cell.length_a   1.000
_cell.length_b   1.000
_cell.length_c   1.000
_cell.angle_alpha   90.00
_cell.angle_beta   90.00
_cell.angle_gamma   90.00
#
_symmetry.space_group_name_H-M   'P 1'
#
loop_
_entity.id
_entity.type
_entity.pdbx_description
1 polymer ?
#
loop_
_entity_poly.entity_id
_entity_poly.type
_entity_poly.pdbx_seq_one_letter_code
_entity_poly.pdbx_strand_id
1 'polypeptide(L)'
;MKSIRELAWSVDEPTYRADSAISYSTLSRFEREGWRKLSSLFDKIETPSLTFGSAVDTKLTDGDEAFNERFIVCDFPPLSDTLISITKFLHKNFHEDHRRLSTIDDAEISKAALMFNYYANSKYENFRIKSIKESCSEYYSLLTLAGDKTVLSQNDYADVKACVDELKTNPATKYFFSSNPFETHIEKVFQLKFRAEFQGIPVRCMFDEIIVDHEKKMIYPIDLKTTGHPEEEFEGSFSQWRYDIQAKLYTYILQECIKNDEYFKDFKIQSYQFIVINRRTVAPIVWVFEGNFGQVDLKDGKGNILRDWRNILNELHYYLRYAGKYSIRAMENNCVLKISNLTPC
;
A
#
# COMPACT_ATOMS: atom_id res chain seq x y z
N MET A 1 -22.47 5.48 -24.15
CA MET A 1 -21.02 5.30 -23.95
C MET A 1 -20.82 4.03 -23.14
N LYS A 2 -19.79 3.24 -23.43
CA LYS A 2 -19.43 2.06 -22.64
C LYS A 2 -18.61 2.52 -21.44
N SER A 3 -18.94 2.05 -20.23
CA SER A 3 -18.19 2.39 -19.01
C SER A 3 -16.89 1.60 -18.93
N ILE A 4 -15.80 2.23 -18.45
CA ILE A 4 -14.54 1.54 -18.16
C ILE A 4 -14.71 0.50 -17.05
N ARG A 5 -15.73 0.62 -16.21
CA ARG A 5 -16.11 -0.38 -15.19
C ARG A 5 -16.41 -1.76 -15.80
N GLU A 6 -16.87 -1.80 -17.05
CA GLU A 6 -17.18 -3.08 -17.72
C GLU A 6 -15.93 -3.92 -18.03
N LEU A 7 -14.75 -3.29 -18.05
CA LEU A 7 -13.46 -3.97 -18.21
C LEU A 7 -12.81 -4.33 -16.86
N ALA A 8 -13.32 -3.78 -15.78
CA ALA A 8 -12.75 -3.99 -14.47
C ALA A 8 -13.01 -5.41 -13.95
N TRP A 9 -12.09 -5.90 -13.14
CA TRP A 9 -12.26 -7.14 -12.41
C TRP A 9 -13.19 -6.92 -11.23
N SER A 10 -14.46 -7.36 -11.40
CA SER A 10 -15.54 -7.13 -10.44
C SER A 10 -15.46 -8.12 -9.27
N VAL A 11 -14.60 -7.82 -8.29
CA VAL A 11 -14.46 -8.57 -7.03
C VAL A 11 -14.42 -7.60 -5.86
N ASP A 12 -14.81 -8.08 -4.68
CA ASP A 12 -14.66 -7.33 -3.45
C ASP A 12 -13.18 -7.13 -3.07
N GLU A 13 -12.92 -6.28 -2.08
CA GLU A 13 -11.55 -6.00 -1.66
C GLU A 13 -10.88 -7.22 -0.99
N PRO A 14 -11.53 -7.99 -0.11
CA PRO A 14 -10.97 -9.22 0.45
C PRO A 14 -10.54 -10.20 -0.62
N THR A 15 -11.37 -10.49 -1.62
CA THR A 15 -11.04 -11.37 -2.75
C THR A 15 -9.87 -10.83 -3.56
N TYR A 16 -9.87 -9.52 -3.86
CA TYR A 16 -8.75 -8.88 -4.54
C TYR A 16 -7.45 -9.03 -3.73
N ARG A 17 -7.49 -8.82 -2.41
CA ARG A 17 -6.29 -8.91 -1.56
C ARG A 17 -5.77 -10.34 -1.43
N ALA A 18 -6.64 -11.34 -1.44
CA ALA A 18 -6.29 -12.75 -1.33
C ALA A 18 -5.78 -13.39 -2.64
N ASP A 19 -5.97 -12.72 -3.80
CA ASP A 19 -5.53 -13.25 -5.09
C ASP A 19 -4.00 -13.38 -5.16
N SER A 20 -3.52 -14.43 -5.81
CA SER A 20 -2.09 -14.75 -5.93
C SER A 20 -1.34 -13.94 -7.00
N ALA A 21 -2.05 -13.15 -7.83
CA ALA A 21 -1.41 -12.30 -8.82
C ALA A 21 -0.50 -11.25 -8.17
N ILE A 22 0.62 -10.99 -8.78
CA ILE A 22 1.63 -10.07 -8.27
C ILE A 22 1.16 -8.62 -8.44
N SER A 23 1.28 -7.84 -7.37
CA SER A 23 0.93 -6.42 -7.34
C SER A 23 2.17 -5.52 -7.24
N TYR A 24 1.97 -4.21 -7.45
CA TYR A 24 3.01 -3.22 -7.19
C TYR A 24 3.61 -3.36 -5.78
N SER A 25 2.77 -3.47 -4.75
CA SER A 25 3.26 -3.56 -3.36
C SER A 25 4.16 -4.77 -3.14
N THR A 26 3.85 -5.90 -3.79
CA THR A 26 4.68 -7.11 -3.76
C THR A 26 6.03 -6.86 -4.44
N LEU A 27 6.04 -6.27 -5.66
CA LEU A 27 7.29 -6.00 -6.40
C LEU A 27 8.17 -4.97 -5.69
N SER A 28 7.58 -3.86 -5.24
CA SER A 28 8.34 -2.81 -4.56
C SER A 28 8.92 -3.30 -3.22
N ARG A 29 8.19 -4.16 -2.52
CA ARG A 29 8.68 -4.79 -1.29
C ARG A 29 9.81 -5.77 -1.58
N PHE A 30 9.65 -6.65 -2.58
CA PHE A 30 10.69 -7.58 -3.00
C PHE A 30 11.98 -6.85 -3.41
N GLU A 31 11.86 -5.76 -4.17
CA GLU A 31 13.00 -4.95 -4.59
C GLU A 31 13.76 -4.34 -3.39
N ARG A 32 13.04 -3.89 -2.35
CA ARG A 32 13.66 -3.30 -1.16
C ARG A 32 14.21 -4.30 -0.16
N GLU A 33 13.52 -5.43 0.04
CA GLU A 33 13.83 -6.40 1.10
C GLU A 33 14.63 -7.60 0.59
N GLY A 34 14.56 -7.84 -0.72
CA GLY A 34 15.22 -8.96 -1.39
C GLY A 34 14.59 -10.33 -1.13
N TRP A 35 15.07 -11.32 -1.82
CA TRP A 35 14.56 -12.69 -1.80
C TRP A 35 14.65 -13.39 -0.43
N ARG A 36 15.50 -12.92 0.50
CA ARG A 36 15.59 -13.46 1.87
C ARG A 36 14.33 -13.25 2.69
N LYS A 37 13.46 -12.34 2.26
CA LYS A 37 12.18 -12.03 2.92
C LYS A 37 10.96 -12.63 2.21
N LEU A 38 11.14 -13.60 1.32
CA LEU A 38 10.05 -14.24 0.57
C LEU A 38 8.96 -14.83 1.47
N SER A 39 9.32 -15.41 2.62
CA SER A 39 8.35 -16.02 3.55
C SER A 39 7.35 -15.02 4.13
N SER A 40 7.73 -13.75 4.23
CA SER A 40 6.88 -12.67 4.74
C SER A 40 6.43 -11.68 3.68
N LEU A 41 6.79 -11.91 2.41
CA LEU A 41 6.55 -10.97 1.32
C LEU A 41 5.07 -10.65 1.11
N PHE A 42 4.20 -11.62 1.35
CA PHE A 42 2.74 -11.50 1.18
C PHE A 42 2.01 -11.15 2.48
N ASP A 43 2.73 -11.00 3.59
CA ASP A 43 2.11 -10.61 4.85
C ASP A 43 1.56 -9.20 4.76
N LYS A 44 0.35 -9.00 5.31
CA LYS A 44 -0.26 -7.68 5.39
C LYS A 44 0.57 -6.76 6.27
N ILE A 45 0.93 -5.61 5.74
CA ILE A 45 1.58 -4.53 6.51
C ILE A 45 0.50 -3.57 6.99
N GLU A 46 0.49 -3.31 8.30
CA GLU A 46 -0.37 -2.31 8.92
C GLU A 46 0.50 -1.30 9.67
N THR A 47 0.42 -0.06 9.26
CA THR A 47 1.09 1.06 9.94
C THR A 47 0.11 2.21 10.13
N PRO A 48 0.32 3.10 11.11
CA PRO A 48 -0.51 4.29 11.28
C PRO A 48 -0.66 5.12 10.01
N SER A 49 0.43 5.28 9.25
CA SER A 49 0.41 6.00 7.98
C SER A 49 -0.48 5.35 6.93
N LEU A 50 -0.43 4.01 6.79
CA LEU A 50 -1.30 3.27 5.87
C LEU A 50 -2.77 3.31 6.33
N THR A 51 -3.00 3.26 7.64
CA THR A 51 -4.33 3.41 8.23
C THR A 51 -4.90 4.80 7.92
N PHE A 52 -4.11 5.86 8.11
CA PHE A 52 -4.50 7.22 7.79
C PHE A 52 -4.81 7.40 6.29
N GLY A 53 -3.93 6.91 5.41
CA GLY A 53 -4.15 6.95 3.96
C GLY A 53 -5.44 6.23 3.55
N SER A 54 -5.68 5.03 4.10
CA SER A 54 -6.91 4.29 3.85
C SER A 54 -8.16 5.02 4.35
N ALA A 55 -8.07 5.75 5.46
CA ALA A 55 -9.18 6.55 6.00
C ALA A 55 -9.49 7.76 5.11
N VAL A 56 -8.47 8.48 4.63
CA VAL A 56 -8.62 9.59 3.67
C VAL A 56 -9.26 9.08 2.39
N ASP A 57 -8.72 8.01 1.81
CA ASP A 57 -9.20 7.41 0.57
C ASP A 57 -10.67 6.96 0.70
N THR A 58 -11.00 6.12 1.69
CA THR A 58 -12.39 5.66 1.90
C THR A 58 -13.37 6.83 2.07
N LYS A 59 -13.02 7.84 2.88
CA LYS A 59 -13.90 8.99 3.10
C LYS A 59 -14.07 9.86 1.85
N LEU A 60 -13.02 9.95 1.03
CA LEU A 60 -13.01 10.76 -0.20
C LEU A 60 -13.81 10.09 -1.32
N THR A 61 -13.62 8.77 -1.54
CA THR A 61 -14.12 8.05 -2.71
C THR A 61 -15.39 7.25 -2.44
N ASP A 62 -15.52 6.64 -1.26
CA ASP A 62 -16.64 5.77 -0.91
C ASP A 62 -17.69 6.46 -0.01
N GLY A 63 -17.32 7.60 0.59
CA GLY A 63 -18.21 8.44 1.39
C GLY A 63 -18.33 8.06 2.86
N ASP A 64 -19.26 8.72 3.54
CA ASP A 64 -19.38 8.63 5.01
C ASP A 64 -19.93 7.27 5.48
N GLU A 65 -20.79 6.64 4.71
CA GLU A 65 -21.39 5.35 5.07
C GLU A 65 -20.30 4.26 5.08
N ALA A 66 -19.56 4.11 3.99
CA ALA A 66 -18.43 3.17 3.89
C ALA A 66 -17.32 3.48 4.90
N PHE A 67 -17.08 4.76 5.18
CA PHE A 67 -16.13 5.15 6.22
C PHE A 67 -16.59 4.64 7.60
N ASN A 68 -17.86 4.83 7.96
CA ASN A 68 -18.39 4.39 9.25
C ASN A 68 -18.51 2.86 9.38
N GLU A 69 -18.60 2.12 8.26
CA GLU A 69 -18.51 0.66 8.27
C GLU A 69 -17.10 0.16 8.58
N ARG A 70 -16.07 0.83 8.07
CA ARG A 70 -14.66 0.42 8.16
C ARG A 70 -13.91 0.99 9.35
N PHE A 71 -14.31 2.16 9.83
CA PHE A 71 -13.62 2.90 10.88
C PHE A 71 -14.55 3.23 12.04
N ILE A 72 -13.95 3.32 13.23
CA ILE A 72 -14.60 3.86 14.44
C ILE A 72 -13.71 4.95 15.02
N VAL A 73 -14.30 6.11 15.29
CA VAL A 73 -13.59 7.26 15.85
C VAL A 73 -13.81 7.28 17.36
N CYS A 74 -12.71 7.14 18.11
CA CYS A 74 -12.75 7.09 19.57
C CYS A 74 -11.62 7.93 20.16
N ASP A 75 -11.87 8.52 21.32
CA ASP A 75 -10.81 9.12 22.12
C ASP A 75 -10.05 8.02 22.87
N PHE A 76 -8.74 8.09 22.83
CA PHE A 76 -7.85 7.28 23.65
C PHE A 76 -6.57 8.09 23.94
N PRO A 77 -5.84 7.75 25.02
CA PRO A 77 -4.61 8.43 25.35
C PRO A 77 -3.61 8.43 24.18
N PRO A 78 -2.87 9.52 23.95
CA PRO A 78 -1.86 9.55 22.88
C PRO A 78 -0.84 8.44 23.06
N LEU A 79 -0.69 7.59 22.04
CA LEU A 79 0.28 6.51 21.99
C LEU A 79 1.26 6.75 20.83
N SER A 80 2.51 6.34 21.04
CA SER A 80 3.48 6.30 19.93
C SER A 80 3.10 5.21 18.93
N ASP A 81 3.51 5.35 17.67
CA ASP A 81 3.29 4.36 16.61
C ASP A 81 3.79 2.96 17.02
N THR A 82 4.88 2.90 17.77
CA THR A 82 5.42 1.65 18.32
C THR A 82 4.45 1.00 19.31
N LEU A 83 3.89 1.77 20.24
CA LEU A 83 2.92 1.26 21.21
C LEU A 83 1.60 0.85 20.55
N ILE A 84 1.12 1.60 19.56
CA ILE A 84 -0.02 1.22 18.73
C ILE A 84 0.23 -0.12 18.04
N SER A 85 1.40 -0.30 17.44
CA SER A 85 1.77 -1.53 16.75
C SER A 85 1.87 -2.73 17.69
N ILE A 86 2.49 -2.55 18.87
CA ILE A 86 2.56 -3.59 19.91
C ILE A 86 1.16 -3.97 20.38
N THR A 87 0.30 -2.99 20.64
CA THR A 87 -1.06 -3.25 21.15
C THR A 87 -1.91 -3.97 20.11
N LYS A 88 -1.84 -3.58 18.84
CA LYS A 88 -2.50 -4.30 17.74
C LYS A 88 -2.00 -5.73 17.60
N PHE A 89 -0.69 -5.96 17.72
CA PHE A 89 -0.11 -7.30 17.69
C PHE A 89 -0.62 -8.15 18.85
N LEU A 90 -0.60 -7.63 20.09
CA LEU A 90 -1.10 -8.35 21.26
C LEU A 90 -2.60 -8.63 21.13
N HIS A 91 -3.40 -7.66 20.69
CA HIS A 91 -4.82 -7.86 20.48
C HIS A 91 -5.07 -8.95 19.44
N LYS A 92 -4.44 -8.89 18.28
CA LYS A 92 -4.62 -9.87 17.19
C LYS A 92 -4.33 -11.32 17.64
N ASN A 93 -3.34 -11.51 18.51
CA ASN A 93 -2.91 -12.86 18.90
C ASN A 93 -3.56 -13.38 20.18
N PHE A 94 -4.13 -12.51 21.03
CA PHE A 94 -4.56 -12.88 22.36
C PHE A 94 -5.99 -12.46 22.74
N HIS A 95 -6.71 -11.67 21.93
CA HIS A 95 -8.02 -11.10 22.33
C HIS A 95 -9.12 -12.15 22.56
N GLU A 96 -9.04 -13.31 21.92
CA GLU A 96 -10.01 -14.39 22.10
C GLU A 96 -9.98 -14.93 23.54
N ASP A 97 -8.77 -15.14 24.07
CA ASP A 97 -8.55 -15.66 25.44
C ASP A 97 -8.40 -14.55 26.49
N HIS A 98 -7.94 -13.37 26.06
CA HIS A 98 -7.59 -12.25 26.92
C HIS A 98 -8.31 -10.96 26.48
N ARG A 99 -9.48 -10.72 27.00
CA ARG A 99 -10.27 -9.49 26.72
C ARG A 99 -9.65 -8.21 27.32
N ARG A 100 -8.67 -8.35 28.22
CA ARG A 100 -7.96 -7.23 28.85
C ARG A 100 -6.47 -7.44 28.73
N LEU A 101 -5.76 -6.39 28.34
CA LEU A 101 -4.30 -6.43 28.22
C LEU A 101 -3.59 -6.88 29.50
N SER A 102 -4.14 -6.52 30.67
CA SER A 102 -3.57 -6.88 31.98
C SER A 102 -3.57 -8.39 32.26
N THR A 103 -4.36 -9.18 31.55
CA THR A 103 -4.45 -10.64 31.73
C THR A 103 -3.48 -11.40 30.83
N ILE A 104 -2.82 -10.75 29.89
CA ILE A 104 -1.78 -11.37 29.06
C ILE A 104 -0.51 -11.56 29.89
N ASP A 105 0.14 -12.70 29.72
CA ASP A 105 1.39 -13.04 30.42
C ASP A 105 2.51 -12.03 30.13
N ASP A 106 3.27 -11.69 31.15
CA ASP A 106 4.38 -10.74 31.06
C ASP A 106 5.44 -11.16 30.04
N ALA A 107 5.68 -12.47 29.90
CA ALA A 107 6.60 -13.02 28.92
C ALA A 107 6.15 -12.71 27.47
N GLU A 108 4.85 -12.82 27.15
CA GLU A 108 4.31 -12.54 25.83
C GLU A 108 4.31 -11.04 25.52
N ILE A 109 4.02 -10.21 26.53
CA ILE A 109 4.14 -8.75 26.40
C ILE A 109 5.59 -8.34 26.14
N SER A 110 6.54 -8.93 26.89
CA SER A 110 7.97 -8.68 26.72
C SER A 110 8.46 -9.10 25.34
N LYS A 111 8.02 -10.26 24.85
CA LYS A 111 8.34 -10.76 23.50
C LYS A 111 7.79 -9.84 22.39
N ALA A 112 6.55 -9.39 22.52
CA ALA A 112 5.98 -8.41 21.61
C ALA A 112 6.78 -7.11 21.60
N ALA A 113 7.13 -6.58 22.78
CA ALA A 113 7.94 -5.36 22.90
C ALA A 113 9.30 -5.49 22.20
N LEU A 114 9.97 -6.63 22.36
CA LEU A 114 11.26 -6.91 21.71
C LEU A 114 11.13 -7.00 20.18
N MET A 115 10.04 -7.59 19.67
CA MET A 115 9.76 -7.68 18.24
C MET A 115 9.69 -6.29 17.58
N PHE A 116 9.14 -5.31 18.30
CA PHE A 116 9.04 -3.91 17.84
C PHE A 116 10.19 -3.01 18.34
N ASN A 117 11.26 -3.59 18.85
CA ASN A 117 12.44 -2.89 19.39
C ASN A 117 12.12 -1.85 20.48
N TYR A 118 11.05 -2.06 21.25
CA TYR A 118 10.62 -1.17 22.31
C TYR A 118 11.38 -1.47 23.60
N TYR A 119 12.27 -0.55 24.03
CA TYR A 119 13.17 -0.73 25.18
C TYR A 119 13.84 -2.12 25.18
N ALA A 120 14.48 -2.50 24.06
CA ALA A 120 14.97 -3.85 23.80
C ALA A 120 16.06 -4.34 24.76
N ASN A 121 16.75 -3.44 25.50
CA ASN A 121 17.74 -3.85 26.49
C ASN A 121 17.09 -4.56 27.68
N SER A 122 17.66 -5.69 28.10
CA SER A 122 17.14 -6.54 29.20
C SER A 122 16.93 -5.80 30.53
N LYS A 123 17.76 -4.80 30.84
CA LYS A 123 17.61 -3.97 32.05
C LYS A 123 16.27 -3.22 32.12
N TYR A 124 15.57 -3.06 30.99
CA TYR A 124 14.28 -2.37 30.93
C TYR A 124 13.08 -3.32 30.88
N GLU A 125 13.24 -4.61 31.13
CA GLU A 125 12.17 -5.59 30.98
C GLU A 125 10.93 -5.26 31.82
N ASN A 126 11.09 -5.08 33.11
CA ASN A 126 9.99 -4.71 34.01
C ASN A 126 9.36 -3.36 33.64
N PHE A 127 10.19 -2.40 33.21
CA PHE A 127 9.72 -1.08 32.80
C PHE A 127 8.85 -1.18 31.55
N ARG A 128 9.31 -1.90 30.51
CA ARG A 128 8.55 -2.01 29.24
C ARG A 128 7.22 -2.72 29.42
N ILE A 129 7.18 -3.79 30.24
CA ILE A 129 5.95 -4.52 30.53
C ILE A 129 4.95 -3.62 31.26
N LYS A 130 5.41 -2.96 32.32
CA LYS A 130 4.59 -2.01 33.09
C LYS A 130 4.07 -0.87 32.20
N SER A 131 4.97 -0.25 31.44
CA SER A 131 4.63 0.86 30.53
C SER A 131 3.56 0.43 29.51
N ILE A 132 3.69 -0.75 28.89
CA ILE A 132 2.70 -1.25 27.94
C ILE A 132 1.35 -1.50 28.63
N LYS A 133 1.35 -2.20 29.79
CA LYS A 133 0.11 -2.48 30.52
C LYS A 133 -0.62 -1.21 30.95
N GLU A 134 0.10 -0.19 31.42
CA GLU A 134 -0.50 1.07 31.86
C GLU A 134 -0.97 1.94 30.71
N SER A 135 -0.12 2.14 29.69
CA SER A 135 -0.43 3.07 28.61
C SER A 135 -1.37 2.52 27.55
N CYS A 136 -1.35 1.19 27.30
CA CYS A 136 -2.05 0.59 26.17
C CYS A 136 -3.38 -0.09 26.56
N SER A 137 -3.73 -0.21 27.84
CA SER A 137 -4.94 -0.93 28.28
C SER A 137 -6.23 -0.36 27.71
N GLU A 138 -6.36 0.95 27.64
CA GLU A 138 -7.54 1.60 27.08
C GLU A 138 -7.65 1.33 25.58
N TYR A 139 -6.56 1.51 24.84
CA TYR A 139 -6.53 1.23 23.41
C TYR A 139 -6.80 -0.24 23.08
N TYR A 140 -6.26 -1.18 23.87
CA TYR A 140 -6.56 -2.61 23.75
C TYR A 140 -8.05 -2.90 23.93
N SER A 141 -8.69 -2.28 24.93
CA SER A 141 -10.13 -2.42 25.18
C SER A 141 -10.95 -1.84 24.03
N LEU A 142 -10.53 -0.71 23.45
CA LEU A 142 -11.17 -0.11 22.28
C LEU A 142 -11.06 -1.02 21.05
N LEU A 143 -9.92 -1.66 20.82
CA LEU A 143 -9.78 -2.65 19.73
C LEU A 143 -10.77 -3.82 19.92
N THR A 144 -10.97 -4.29 21.14
CA THR A 144 -11.93 -5.36 21.46
C THR A 144 -13.37 -4.92 21.18
N LEU A 145 -13.72 -3.66 21.47
CA LEU A 145 -15.04 -3.10 21.21
C LEU A 145 -15.27 -2.79 19.73
N ALA A 146 -14.22 -2.40 19.01
CA ALA A 146 -14.28 -2.05 17.59
C ALA A 146 -14.58 -3.27 16.69
N GLY A 147 -14.23 -4.49 17.14
CA GLY A 147 -14.31 -5.70 16.32
C GLY A 147 -13.46 -5.57 15.07
N ASP A 148 -14.07 -5.73 13.90
CA ASP A 148 -13.38 -5.65 12.61
C ASP A 148 -13.09 -4.21 12.14
N LYS A 149 -13.61 -3.20 12.85
CA LYS A 149 -13.39 -1.80 12.47
C LYS A 149 -12.02 -1.32 12.93
N THR A 150 -11.44 -0.48 12.09
CA THR A 150 -10.18 0.20 12.43
C THR A 150 -10.43 1.38 13.35
N VAL A 151 -9.73 1.44 14.48
CA VAL A 151 -9.83 2.55 15.45
C VAL A 151 -8.99 3.73 14.96
N LEU A 152 -9.61 4.92 14.92
CA LEU A 152 -8.97 6.20 14.67
C LEU A 152 -9.13 7.11 15.90
N SER A 153 -8.13 7.92 16.20
CA SER A 153 -8.26 8.99 17.17
C SER A 153 -9.12 10.14 16.63
N GLN A 154 -9.68 10.97 17.51
CA GLN A 154 -10.37 12.20 17.11
C GLN A 154 -9.46 13.16 16.33
N ASN A 155 -8.18 13.22 16.70
CA ASN A 155 -7.19 14.03 15.99
C ASN A 155 -6.94 13.51 14.57
N ASP A 156 -6.72 12.19 14.42
CA ASP A 156 -6.56 11.59 13.08
C ASP A 156 -7.79 11.80 12.21
N TYR A 157 -8.99 11.69 12.79
CA TYR A 157 -10.23 11.95 12.07
C TYR A 157 -10.40 13.43 11.66
N ALA A 158 -9.98 14.37 12.52
CA ALA A 158 -9.95 15.78 12.16
C ALA A 158 -9.00 16.06 10.98
N ASP A 159 -7.81 15.45 11.00
CA ASP A 159 -6.84 15.54 9.90
C ASP A 159 -7.38 14.88 8.62
N VAL A 160 -8.06 13.72 8.72
CA VAL A 160 -8.72 13.07 7.58
C VAL A 160 -9.75 13.99 6.95
N LYS A 161 -10.60 14.64 7.76
CA LYS A 161 -11.59 15.60 7.24
C LYS A 161 -10.92 16.78 6.55
N ALA A 162 -9.91 17.36 7.16
CA ALA A 162 -9.18 18.48 6.58
C ALA A 162 -8.57 18.11 5.21
N CYS A 163 -7.94 16.94 5.10
CA CYS A 163 -7.41 16.46 3.82
C CYS A 163 -8.52 16.26 2.77
N VAL A 164 -9.64 15.64 3.14
CA VAL A 164 -10.76 15.40 2.22
C VAL A 164 -11.40 16.69 1.76
N ASP A 165 -11.64 17.64 2.67
CA ASP A 165 -12.24 18.92 2.35
C ASP A 165 -11.33 19.73 1.41
N GLU A 166 -10.02 19.74 1.67
CA GLU A 166 -9.07 20.44 0.81
C GLU A 166 -8.98 19.78 -0.57
N LEU A 167 -8.88 18.47 -0.67
CA LEU A 167 -8.85 17.76 -1.96
C LEU A 167 -10.08 18.09 -2.82
N LYS A 168 -11.25 18.25 -2.21
CA LYS A 168 -12.52 18.57 -2.89
C LYS A 168 -12.67 20.04 -3.27
N THR A 169 -11.98 20.96 -2.57
CA THR A 169 -12.18 22.41 -2.73
C THR A 169 -11.01 23.12 -3.36
N ASN A 170 -9.79 22.60 -3.23
CA ASN A 170 -8.58 23.21 -3.78
C ASN A 170 -8.64 23.33 -5.31
N PRO A 171 -8.34 24.48 -5.89
CA PRO A 171 -8.36 24.69 -7.35
C PRO A 171 -7.55 23.69 -8.15
N ALA A 172 -6.45 23.15 -7.59
CA ALA A 172 -5.58 22.18 -8.27
C ALA A 172 -6.18 20.75 -8.28
N THR A 173 -7.03 20.40 -7.30
CA THR A 173 -7.48 19.02 -7.13
C THR A 173 -8.99 18.82 -7.22
N LYS A 174 -9.79 19.87 -7.04
CA LYS A 174 -11.26 19.76 -7.07
C LYS A 174 -11.83 19.10 -8.32
N TYR A 175 -11.16 19.25 -9.46
CA TYR A 175 -11.59 18.63 -10.72
C TYR A 175 -11.64 17.10 -10.60
N PHE A 176 -10.68 16.50 -9.93
CA PHE A 176 -10.58 15.04 -9.78
C PHE A 176 -11.77 14.49 -8.96
N PHE A 177 -12.15 15.17 -7.89
CA PHE A 177 -13.12 14.68 -6.90
C PHE A 177 -14.51 15.32 -6.96
N SER A 178 -14.77 16.18 -7.96
CA SER A 178 -16.07 16.77 -8.20
C SER A 178 -16.70 16.21 -9.47
N SER A 179 -18.01 16.08 -9.50
CA SER A 179 -18.77 15.79 -10.72
C SER A 179 -19.32 17.08 -11.31
N ASN A 180 -19.22 17.23 -12.63
CA ASN A 180 -19.88 18.29 -13.36
C ASN A 180 -21.00 17.66 -14.21
N PRO A 181 -22.28 17.92 -13.93
CA PRO A 181 -23.39 17.30 -14.66
C PRO A 181 -23.45 17.70 -16.15
N PHE A 182 -22.73 18.75 -16.55
CA PHE A 182 -22.66 19.18 -17.95
C PHE A 182 -21.55 18.48 -18.75
N GLU A 183 -20.60 17.82 -18.07
CA GLU A 183 -19.51 17.06 -18.70
C GLU A 183 -19.88 15.59 -18.86
N THR A 184 -20.97 15.31 -19.59
CA THR A 184 -21.50 13.95 -19.76
C THR A 184 -20.56 12.99 -20.49
N HIS A 185 -19.53 13.51 -21.15
CA HIS A 185 -18.47 12.74 -21.82
C HIS A 185 -17.32 12.36 -20.89
N ILE A 186 -17.29 12.89 -19.66
CA ILE A 186 -16.28 12.56 -18.65
C ILE A 186 -16.84 11.53 -17.69
N GLU A 187 -16.16 10.40 -17.60
CA GLU A 187 -16.43 9.37 -16.60
C GLU A 187 -15.32 9.38 -15.55
N LYS A 188 -15.68 9.48 -14.28
CA LYS A 188 -14.78 9.36 -13.13
C LYS A 188 -15.13 8.13 -12.32
N VAL A 189 -14.16 7.28 -12.10
CA VAL A 189 -14.37 5.98 -11.47
C VAL A 189 -13.29 5.71 -10.43
N PHE A 190 -13.71 5.36 -9.24
CA PHE A 190 -12.84 5.10 -8.11
C PHE A 190 -12.68 3.62 -7.81
N GLN A 191 -11.55 3.25 -7.23
CA GLN A 191 -11.22 1.92 -6.69
C GLN A 191 -11.39 0.77 -7.70
N LEU A 192 -11.00 1.03 -8.98
CA LEU A 192 -11.10 0.03 -10.03
C LEU A 192 -9.95 -0.98 -10.01
N LYS A 193 -10.33 -2.25 -10.00
CA LYS A 193 -9.41 -3.38 -9.99
C LYS A 193 -9.26 -3.95 -11.39
N PHE A 194 -8.02 -4.27 -11.78
CA PHE A 194 -7.74 -4.93 -13.05
C PHE A 194 -6.74 -6.08 -12.85
N ARG A 195 -6.78 -7.04 -13.76
CA ARG A 195 -5.89 -8.20 -13.78
C ARG A 195 -5.46 -8.45 -15.21
N ALA A 196 -4.18 -8.77 -15.39
CA ALA A 196 -3.60 -9.14 -16.67
C ALA A 196 -2.52 -10.20 -16.47
N GLU A 197 -1.85 -10.58 -17.55
CA GLU A 197 -0.71 -11.48 -17.52
C GLU A 197 0.49 -10.83 -18.22
N PHE A 198 1.66 -11.02 -17.66
CA PHE A 198 2.93 -10.70 -18.30
C PHE A 198 3.76 -11.98 -18.43
N GLN A 199 3.96 -12.46 -19.67
CA GLN A 199 4.69 -13.69 -19.97
C GLN A 199 4.18 -14.93 -19.17
N GLY A 200 2.86 -15.04 -19.01
CA GLY A 200 2.22 -16.10 -18.23
C GLY A 200 2.24 -15.91 -16.72
N ILE A 201 2.77 -14.80 -16.21
CA ILE A 201 2.77 -14.44 -14.78
C ILE A 201 1.57 -13.51 -14.54
N PRO A 202 0.62 -13.90 -13.66
CA PRO A 202 -0.52 -13.05 -13.36
C PRO A 202 -0.11 -11.83 -12.55
N VAL A 203 -0.60 -10.65 -12.98
CA VAL A 203 -0.38 -9.36 -12.33
C VAL A 203 -1.71 -8.65 -12.11
N ARG A 204 -1.79 -7.83 -11.07
CA ARG A 204 -3.00 -7.10 -10.70
C ARG A 204 -2.71 -5.68 -10.23
N CYS A 205 -3.71 -4.82 -10.38
CA CYS A 205 -3.68 -3.46 -9.87
C CYS A 205 -5.06 -3.03 -9.36
N MET A 206 -5.06 -1.97 -8.55
CA MET A 206 -6.24 -1.24 -8.16
C MET A 206 -5.91 0.25 -8.26
N PHE A 207 -6.61 0.95 -9.13
CA PHE A 207 -6.48 2.39 -9.29
C PHE A 207 -7.35 3.10 -8.26
N ASP A 208 -6.82 4.14 -7.63
CA ASP A 208 -7.61 4.99 -6.75
C ASP A 208 -8.65 5.76 -7.55
N GLU A 209 -8.25 6.27 -8.73
CA GLU A 209 -9.15 6.93 -9.66
C GLU A 209 -8.72 6.70 -11.11
N ILE A 210 -9.70 6.55 -11.99
CA ILE A 210 -9.54 6.65 -13.45
C ILE A 210 -10.53 7.68 -13.97
N ILE A 211 -10.03 8.64 -14.74
CA ILE A 211 -10.88 9.57 -15.50
C ILE A 211 -10.83 9.17 -16.96
N VAL A 212 -11.99 9.04 -17.58
CA VAL A 212 -12.13 8.76 -19.03
C VAL A 212 -12.79 9.94 -19.71
N ASP A 213 -12.10 10.52 -20.68
CA ASP A 213 -12.66 11.49 -21.63
C ASP A 213 -13.07 10.72 -22.89
N HIS A 214 -14.36 10.44 -23.01
CA HIS A 214 -14.90 9.64 -24.11
C HIS A 214 -14.89 10.40 -25.46
N GLU A 215 -14.95 11.72 -25.45
CA GLU A 215 -14.85 12.52 -26.69
C GLU A 215 -13.44 12.53 -27.23
N LYS A 216 -12.45 12.78 -26.36
CA LYS A 216 -11.04 12.79 -26.75
C LYS A 216 -10.42 11.41 -26.84
N LYS A 217 -11.14 10.38 -26.39
CA LYS A 217 -10.63 8.99 -26.26
C LYS A 217 -9.36 8.94 -25.42
N MET A 218 -9.39 9.54 -24.23
CA MET A 218 -8.26 9.61 -23.31
C MET A 218 -8.61 8.98 -21.96
N ILE A 219 -7.65 8.28 -21.36
CA ILE A 219 -7.77 7.67 -20.03
C ILE A 219 -6.66 8.21 -19.16
N TYR A 220 -7.00 8.78 -18.02
CA TYR A 220 -6.09 9.37 -17.05
C TYR A 220 -6.03 8.48 -15.81
N PRO A 221 -4.93 7.75 -15.59
CA PRO A 221 -4.71 6.99 -14.38
C PRO A 221 -4.22 7.90 -13.25
N ILE A 222 -4.85 7.80 -12.09
CA ILE A 222 -4.61 8.69 -10.96
C ILE A 222 -4.49 7.84 -9.70
N ASP A 223 -3.59 8.27 -8.81
CA ASP A 223 -3.34 7.65 -7.52
C ASP A 223 -3.19 8.71 -6.43
N LEU A 224 -3.82 8.48 -5.29
CA LEU A 224 -3.80 9.38 -4.15
C LEU A 224 -2.71 8.95 -3.16
N LYS A 225 -1.86 9.88 -2.75
CA LYS A 225 -0.81 9.64 -1.76
C LYS A 225 -0.93 10.58 -0.58
N THR A 226 -1.14 10.02 0.59
CA THR A 226 -0.93 10.78 1.83
C THR A 226 0.53 10.66 2.26
N THR A 227 1.13 11.75 2.69
CA THR A 227 2.54 11.81 3.07
C THR A 227 2.75 12.46 4.43
N GLY A 228 3.83 12.09 5.11
CA GLY A 228 4.32 12.77 6.30
C GLY A 228 5.39 13.84 6.01
N HIS A 229 5.87 13.90 4.76
CA HIS A 229 6.84 14.88 4.27
C HIS A 229 6.14 15.99 3.50
N PRO A 230 6.76 17.18 3.31
CA PRO A 230 6.21 18.21 2.43
C PRO A 230 5.87 17.64 1.05
N GLU A 231 4.75 18.08 0.48
CA GLU A 231 4.24 17.56 -0.80
C GLU A 231 5.21 17.82 -1.95
N GLU A 232 5.98 18.90 -1.88
CA GLU A 232 7.02 19.26 -2.85
C GLU A 232 8.27 18.37 -2.80
N GLU A 233 8.45 17.57 -1.74
CA GLU A 233 9.54 16.60 -1.60
C GLU A 233 9.14 15.19 -2.08
N PHE A 234 8.03 15.05 -2.79
CA PHE A 234 7.51 13.74 -3.23
C PHE A 234 8.48 12.93 -4.09
N GLU A 235 9.38 13.56 -4.86
CA GLU A 235 10.40 12.85 -5.65
C GLU A 235 11.25 11.89 -4.82
N GLY A 236 11.58 12.29 -3.58
CA GLY A 236 12.28 11.42 -2.64
C GLY A 236 11.47 10.18 -2.28
N SER A 237 10.18 10.37 -1.96
CA SER A 237 9.24 9.29 -1.68
C SER A 237 8.97 8.43 -2.90
N PHE A 238 8.88 9.04 -4.09
CA PHE A 238 8.68 8.36 -5.36
C PHE A 238 9.79 7.31 -5.61
N SER A 239 11.05 7.72 -5.47
CA SER A 239 12.19 6.82 -5.65
C SER A 239 12.29 5.79 -4.52
N GLN A 240 12.10 6.19 -3.26
CA GLN A 240 12.20 5.32 -2.08
C GLN A 240 11.17 4.19 -2.12
N TRP A 241 9.92 4.49 -2.45
CA TRP A 241 8.82 3.54 -2.48
C TRP A 241 8.64 2.88 -3.84
N ARG A 242 9.46 3.25 -4.83
CA ARG A 242 9.42 2.69 -6.18
C ARG A 242 8.05 2.89 -6.86
N TYR A 243 7.50 4.12 -6.77
CA TYR A 243 6.24 4.45 -7.44
C TYR A 243 6.34 4.42 -8.97
N ASP A 244 7.57 4.42 -9.54
CA ASP A 244 7.83 4.09 -10.93
C ASP A 244 7.31 2.69 -11.32
N ILE A 245 7.45 1.70 -10.43
CA ILE A 245 6.89 0.36 -10.62
C ILE A 245 5.36 0.42 -10.67
N GLN A 246 4.74 1.19 -9.76
CA GLN A 246 3.28 1.37 -9.75
C GLN A 246 2.79 1.96 -11.07
N ALA A 247 3.32 3.10 -11.46
CA ALA A 247 2.91 3.80 -12.68
C ALA A 247 3.06 2.91 -13.92
N LYS A 248 4.23 2.26 -14.09
CA LYS A 248 4.52 1.42 -15.26
C LYS A 248 3.68 0.13 -15.28
N LEU A 249 3.59 -0.58 -14.17
CA LEU A 249 2.83 -1.83 -14.07
C LEU A 249 1.34 -1.59 -14.26
N TYR A 250 0.78 -0.57 -13.61
CA TYR A 250 -0.65 -0.25 -13.70
C TYR A 250 -1.03 0.19 -15.12
N THR A 251 -0.21 1.03 -15.74
CA THR A 251 -0.40 1.42 -17.15
C THR A 251 -0.34 0.20 -18.07
N TYR A 252 0.60 -0.73 -17.86
CA TYR A 252 0.68 -1.97 -18.63
C TYR A 252 -0.60 -2.79 -18.47
N ILE A 253 -1.06 -3.03 -17.23
CA ILE A 253 -2.27 -3.84 -16.98
C ILE A 253 -3.50 -3.19 -17.66
N LEU A 254 -3.66 -1.88 -17.51
CA LEU A 254 -4.76 -1.15 -18.13
C LEU A 254 -4.70 -1.26 -19.67
N GLN A 255 -3.51 -1.12 -20.25
CA GLN A 255 -3.29 -1.27 -21.68
C GLN A 255 -3.66 -2.67 -22.18
N GLU A 256 -3.29 -3.73 -21.43
CA GLU A 256 -3.67 -5.10 -21.75
C GLU A 256 -5.20 -5.31 -21.71
N CYS A 257 -5.89 -4.67 -20.77
CA CYS A 257 -7.34 -4.76 -20.65
C CYS A 257 -8.10 -4.03 -21.78
N ILE A 258 -7.60 -2.88 -22.23
CA ILE A 258 -8.29 -2.07 -23.25
C ILE A 258 -7.98 -2.51 -24.69
N LYS A 259 -6.80 -3.07 -24.97
CA LYS A 259 -6.30 -3.32 -26.33
C LYS A 259 -7.20 -4.20 -27.22
N ASN A 260 -7.95 -5.11 -26.63
CA ASN A 260 -8.84 -6.03 -27.34
C ASN A 260 -10.32 -5.65 -27.23
N ASP A 261 -10.64 -4.55 -26.57
CA ASP A 261 -12.01 -4.08 -26.42
C ASP A 261 -12.38 -3.19 -27.61
N GLU A 262 -13.49 -3.51 -28.29
CA GLU A 262 -13.91 -2.80 -29.51
C GLU A 262 -14.16 -1.31 -29.30
N TYR A 263 -14.53 -0.89 -28.08
CA TYR A 263 -14.78 0.51 -27.78
C TYR A 263 -13.51 1.22 -27.30
N PHE A 264 -12.71 0.60 -26.42
CA PHE A 264 -11.58 1.22 -25.75
C PHE A 264 -10.23 1.05 -26.47
N LYS A 265 -10.10 0.16 -27.46
CA LYS A 265 -8.82 -0.12 -28.13
C LYS A 265 -8.12 1.10 -28.75
N ASP A 266 -8.90 2.12 -29.10
CA ASP A 266 -8.37 3.37 -29.69
C ASP A 266 -8.14 4.48 -28.64
N PHE A 267 -8.39 4.21 -27.35
CA PHE A 267 -8.17 5.19 -26.30
C PHE A 267 -6.68 5.26 -25.94
N LYS A 268 -6.20 6.47 -25.66
CA LYS A 268 -4.82 6.72 -25.25
C LYS A 268 -4.75 6.88 -23.74
N ILE A 269 -3.94 6.03 -23.08
CA ILE A 269 -3.63 6.18 -21.67
C ILE A 269 -2.63 7.34 -21.54
N GLN A 270 -2.97 8.31 -20.71
CA GLN A 270 -2.17 9.50 -20.44
C GLN A 270 -1.12 9.24 -19.36
N SER A 271 -0.24 10.21 -19.14
CA SER A 271 0.76 10.16 -18.06
C SER A 271 0.12 9.87 -16.71
N TYR A 272 0.77 9.01 -15.92
CA TYR A 272 0.30 8.64 -14.60
C TYR A 272 0.40 9.83 -13.63
N GLN A 273 -0.65 10.10 -12.88
CA GLN A 273 -0.72 11.23 -11.96
C GLN A 273 -0.78 10.77 -10.52
N PHE A 274 -0.02 11.44 -9.67
CA PHE A 274 -0.05 11.25 -8.21
C PHE A 274 -0.56 12.52 -7.56
N ILE A 275 -1.70 12.45 -6.89
CA ILE A 275 -2.21 13.53 -6.06
C ILE A 275 -1.64 13.32 -4.67
N VAL A 276 -0.78 14.23 -4.23
CA VAL A 276 -0.04 14.12 -2.97
C VAL A 276 -0.53 15.15 -1.98
N ILE A 277 -0.91 14.72 -0.78
CA ILE A 277 -1.36 15.59 0.30
C ILE A 277 -0.71 15.19 1.62
N ASN A 278 -0.24 16.16 2.39
CA ASN A 278 0.29 15.97 3.73
C ASN A 278 -0.77 16.35 4.77
N ARG A 279 -0.91 15.52 5.81
CA ARG A 279 -1.88 15.73 6.88
C ARG A 279 -1.70 17.02 7.69
N ARG A 280 -0.51 17.67 7.63
CA ARG A 280 -0.18 18.88 8.41
C ARG A 280 -0.28 20.15 7.59
N THR A 281 0.34 20.14 6.40
CA THR A 281 0.35 21.31 5.51
C THR A 281 -0.95 21.45 4.75
N VAL A 282 -1.61 20.32 4.45
CA VAL A 282 -2.90 20.24 3.75
C VAL A 282 -2.87 21.08 2.46
N ALA A 283 -1.77 20.97 1.69
CA ALA A 283 -1.53 21.72 0.46
C ALA A 283 -1.30 20.75 -0.72
N PRO A 284 -2.36 20.20 -1.34
CA PRO A 284 -2.22 19.11 -2.30
C PRO A 284 -1.51 19.55 -3.57
N ILE A 285 -0.59 18.70 -4.06
CA ILE A 285 0.14 18.87 -5.31
C ILE A 285 -0.15 17.69 -6.25
N VAL A 286 -0.36 17.99 -7.52
CA VAL A 286 -0.49 16.99 -8.58
C VAL A 286 0.88 16.78 -9.24
N TRP A 287 1.44 15.60 -9.09
CA TRP A 287 2.68 15.17 -9.72
C TRP A 287 2.38 14.31 -10.94
N VAL A 288 3.02 14.62 -12.07
CA VAL A 288 2.84 13.90 -13.32
C VAL A 288 4.09 13.08 -13.62
N PHE A 289 3.94 11.77 -13.75
CA PHE A 289 5.01 10.89 -14.14
C PHE A 289 5.08 10.80 -15.67
N GLU A 290 6.00 11.53 -16.26
CA GLU A 290 6.28 11.53 -17.72
C GLU A 290 7.37 10.51 -18.09
N GLY A 291 7.59 9.50 -17.26
CA GLY A 291 8.65 8.52 -17.44
C GLY A 291 8.44 7.62 -18.66
N ASN A 292 9.52 6.95 -19.06
CA ASN A 292 9.47 5.94 -20.10
C ASN A 292 8.76 4.69 -19.59
N PHE A 293 7.62 4.33 -20.20
CA PHE A 293 6.83 3.14 -19.88
C PHE A 293 7.38 1.88 -20.57
N GLY A 294 8.41 1.99 -21.39
CA GLY A 294 9.13 0.86 -21.99
C GLY A 294 9.90 0.02 -20.94
N GLN A 295 10.50 -1.06 -21.40
CA GLN A 295 11.34 -1.94 -20.59
C GLN A 295 12.75 -1.31 -20.42
N VAL A 296 12.84 -0.28 -19.58
CA VAL A 296 14.10 0.43 -19.29
C VAL A 296 14.19 0.72 -17.81
N ASP A 297 15.39 0.57 -17.27
CA ASP A 297 15.75 1.04 -15.96
C ASP A 297 15.78 2.57 -15.96
N LEU A 298 15.35 3.18 -14.86
CA LEU A 298 15.43 4.62 -14.66
C LEU A 298 16.59 4.98 -13.74
N LYS A 299 16.91 6.26 -13.65
CA LYS A 299 17.81 6.80 -12.62
C LYS A 299 17.06 7.87 -11.84
N ASP A 300 17.18 7.83 -10.53
CA ASP A 300 16.67 8.90 -9.68
C ASP A 300 17.58 10.14 -9.71
N GLY A 301 17.14 11.24 -9.09
CA GLY A 301 17.91 12.49 -9.02
C GLY A 301 19.26 12.36 -8.29
N LYS A 302 19.51 11.24 -7.58
CA LYS A 302 20.76 10.91 -6.89
C LYS A 302 21.65 9.97 -7.72
N GLY A 303 21.18 9.54 -8.90
CA GLY A 303 21.89 8.62 -9.80
C GLY A 303 21.72 7.13 -9.45
N ASN A 304 20.86 6.77 -8.50
CA ASN A 304 20.55 5.37 -8.20
C ASN A 304 19.74 4.76 -9.34
N ILE A 305 20.03 3.50 -9.65
CA ILE A 305 19.30 2.74 -10.68
C ILE A 305 17.98 2.24 -10.09
N LEU A 306 16.89 2.57 -10.75
CA LEU A 306 15.57 2.05 -10.50
C LEU A 306 15.27 0.99 -11.56
N ARG A 307 15.45 -0.29 -11.20
CA ARG A 307 15.27 -1.43 -12.13
C ARG A 307 13.83 -1.49 -12.67
N ASP A 308 13.66 -1.87 -13.92
CA ASP A 308 12.33 -2.04 -14.51
C ASP A 308 11.54 -3.17 -13.82
N TRP A 309 10.25 -2.95 -13.62
CA TRP A 309 9.36 -3.88 -12.93
C TRP A 309 9.32 -5.29 -13.57
N ARG A 310 9.54 -5.39 -14.89
CA ARG A 310 9.54 -6.67 -15.60
C ARG A 310 10.71 -7.54 -15.20
N ASN A 311 11.86 -6.92 -14.99
CA ASN A 311 13.07 -7.61 -14.51
C ASN A 311 12.88 -8.08 -13.06
N ILE A 312 12.28 -7.24 -12.23
CA ILE A 312 11.96 -7.56 -10.83
C ILE A 312 10.92 -8.68 -10.75
N LEU A 313 9.88 -8.64 -11.60
CA LEU A 313 8.84 -9.66 -11.68
C LEU A 313 9.41 -11.02 -12.08
N ASN A 314 10.27 -11.07 -13.10
CA ASN A 314 10.90 -12.31 -13.55
C ASN A 314 11.82 -12.89 -12.48
N GLU A 315 12.58 -12.05 -11.77
CA GLU A 315 13.42 -12.46 -10.65
C GLU A 315 12.58 -13.01 -9.50
N LEU A 316 11.53 -12.30 -9.09
CA LEU A 316 10.61 -12.77 -8.06
C LEU A 316 9.96 -14.11 -8.43
N HIS A 317 9.48 -14.23 -9.68
CA HIS A 317 8.89 -15.49 -10.17
C HIS A 317 9.88 -16.64 -10.11
N TYR A 318 11.15 -16.41 -10.47
CA TYR A 318 12.20 -17.41 -10.33
C TYR A 318 12.33 -17.86 -8.87
N TYR A 319 12.46 -16.95 -7.93
CA TYR A 319 12.58 -17.30 -6.52
C TYR A 319 11.33 -18.01 -5.97
N LEU A 320 10.13 -17.58 -6.31
CA LEU A 320 8.89 -18.24 -5.89
C LEU A 320 8.78 -19.66 -6.43
N ARG A 321 9.21 -19.90 -7.68
CA ARG A 321 9.20 -21.23 -8.31
C ARG A 321 10.16 -22.21 -7.65
N TYR A 322 11.29 -21.73 -7.17
CA TYR A 322 12.34 -22.57 -6.61
C TYR A 322 12.44 -22.52 -5.08
N ALA A 323 11.70 -21.64 -4.42
CA ALA A 323 11.62 -21.59 -2.97
C ALA A 323 11.17 -22.95 -2.40
N GLY A 324 11.91 -23.42 -1.38
CA GLY A 324 11.68 -24.74 -0.77
C GLY A 324 12.23 -25.95 -1.51
N LYS A 325 12.69 -25.81 -2.78
CA LYS A 325 13.38 -26.90 -3.51
C LYS A 325 14.89 -26.86 -3.30
N TYR A 326 15.47 -25.67 -3.20
CA TYR A 326 16.90 -25.47 -3.10
C TYR A 326 17.23 -24.68 -1.83
N SER A 327 18.42 -24.94 -1.30
CA SER A 327 18.97 -24.11 -0.24
C SER A 327 19.23 -22.68 -0.74
N ILE A 328 19.17 -21.72 0.19
CA ILE A 328 19.53 -20.32 -0.07
C ILE A 328 20.85 -20.20 -0.80
N ARG A 329 21.89 -20.89 -0.30
CA ARG A 329 23.23 -20.90 -0.90
C ARG A 329 23.22 -21.39 -2.36
N ALA A 330 22.39 -22.39 -2.67
CA ALA A 330 22.26 -22.86 -4.05
C ALA A 330 21.61 -21.83 -4.94
N MET A 331 20.53 -21.18 -4.47
CA MET A 331 19.82 -20.15 -5.22
C MET A 331 20.70 -18.92 -5.50
N GLU A 332 21.49 -18.47 -4.52
CA GLU A 332 22.45 -17.36 -4.68
C GLU A 332 23.52 -17.64 -5.75
N ASN A 333 23.78 -18.91 -6.03
CA ASN A 333 24.80 -19.35 -7.00
C ASN A 333 24.16 -20.00 -8.25
N ASN A 334 22.94 -19.63 -8.61
CA ASN A 334 22.22 -20.17 -9.77
C ASN A 334 22.18 -21.71 -9.80
N CYS A 335 22.03 -22.33 -8.62
CA CYS A 335 22.07 -23.78 -8.40
C CYS A 335 23.39 -24.47 -8.79
N VAL A 336 24.49 -23.72 -8.90
CA VAL A 336 25.84 -24.24 -9.16
C VAL A 336 26.72 -23.99 -7.94
N LEU A 337 26.99 -25.03 -7.17
CA LEU A 337 27.92 -24.96 -6.04
C LEU A 337 29.26 -25.59 -6.41
N LYS A 338 30.37 -24.90 -6.08
CA LYS A 338 31.72 -25.42 -6.28
C LYS A 338 32.19 -26.10 -5.00
N ILE A 339 32.82 -27.28 -5.17
CA ILE A 339 33.56 -27.91 -4.08
C ILE A 339 34.94 -27.20 -4.02
N SER A 340 35.12 -26.43 -2.95
CA SER A 340 36.39 -25.72 -2.70
C SER A 340 36.92 -26.14 -1.33
N ASN A 341 38.24 -25.96 -1.13
CA ASN A 341 38.96 -26.29 0.12
C ASN A 341 39.25 -27.78 0.35
N LEU A 342 39.42 -28.56 -0.74
CA LEU A 342 40.05 -29.86 -0.64
C LEU A 342 41.58 -29.65 -0.67
N THR A 343 42.26 -29.97 0.42
CA THR A 343 43.73 -30.00 0.48
C THR A 343 44.19 -31.44 0.31
N PRO A 344 45.26 -31.68 -0.48
CA PRO A 344 45.88 -33.02 -0.52
C PRO A 344 46.35 -33.45 0.87
N CYS A 345 46.22 -34.72 1.21
CA CYS A 345 46.78 -35.31 2.44
C CYS A 345 48.28 -35.32 2.41
#